data_ef6de6eb9c5060e4cac5ff8d8b838df9
#
_entry.id   ef6de6eb9c5060e4cac5ff8d8b838df9
#
_cell.length_a   1.000
_cell.length_b   1.000
_cell.length_c   1.000
_cell.angle_alpha   90.00
_cell.angle_beta   90.00
_cell.angle_gamma   90.00
#
_symmetry.space_group_name_H-M   'P 1'
#
loop_
_entity.id
_entity.type
_entity.pdbx_description
1 polymer ?
#
loop_
_entity_poly.entity_id
_entity_poly.type
_entity_poly.pdbx_seq_one_letter_code
_entity_poly.pdbx_strand_id
1 'polypeptide(L)'
;SATAIGCDSSFLVLPLLSALASAIGNTYRISLKRKWSEPAIIWTAIVAASGTKKSPPIELALEPIRKRQDEAMRRHVEAMTQYADTMAKYERDTGQWRNSSTNTAPPTKPEVPIAERYWTDDATVEALVTLLQQNPRGLLMARDELSGWFDFGRYANGKGGAVVAKFLEMFGGRAMMADRRGGNGPIYIPHAAVSITGSITPDALRRALGEEYLANGLAARLLYADPPRKVLLWTEADVSPEAEAAIVKVFDRLYSLRLERSEDGQDRPHLLPLAPDGKVAWVRFYNEHAREQMKLSGDEAAAWSKLEGYAARFALIVHLCRWASDDPTLADFGTIDAASVAAGVAMTRWFGDEARRLYSMLAESGDDRDTRELVEWIAAQGCAVTARDLARGPRKFRDTLTATTALCDLVSRGFGHWEFDSPGAEGGRPTDRFRLLSPTSTTGDGDETPANAGNRKGSVAVATDANPQHDGGEGVQ
;
A
#
# COMPACT_ATOMS: atom_id res chain seq x y z
N SER A 1 -1.28 17.94 -10.38
CA SER A 1 -0.86 16.79 -11.24
C SER A 1 -2.01 15.79 -11.45
N ALA A 2 -2.68 15.29 -10.40
CA ALA A 2 -3.80 14.35 -10.55
C ALA A 2 -4.95 14.93 -11.41
N THR A 3 -5.28 16.20 -11.23
CA THR A 3 -6.27 16.93 -12.04
C THR A 3 -5.84 17.00 -13.49
N ALA A 4 -4.56 17.31 -13.77
CA ALA A 4 -4.02 17.39 -15.13
C ALA A 4 -4.08 16.05 -15.88
N ILE A 5 -3.82 14.94 -15.16
CA ILE A 5 -3.90 13.59 -15.75
C ILE A 5 -5.36 13.10 -15.80
N GLY A 6 -6.27 13.71 -15.02
CA GLY A 6 -7.66 13.30 -14.90
C GLY A 6 -7.87 12.03 -14.08
N CYS A 7 -6.92 11.70 -13.15
CA CYS A 7 -6.96 10.48 -12.36
C CYS A 7 -7.29 10.77 -10.88
N ASP A 8 -7.51 9.71 -10.09
CA ASP A 8 -7.57 9.83 -8.64
C ASP A 8 -6.17 10.14 -8.08
N SER A 9 -6.10 10.95 -7.01
CA SER A 9 -4.83 11.36 -6.41
C SER A 9 -4.03 10.18 -5.85
N SER A 10 -4.68 9.10 -5.43
CA SER A 10 -4.03 7.91 -4.90
C SER A 10 -3.10 7.24 -5.92
N PHE A 11 -3.40 7.33 -7.24
CA PHE A 11 -2.52 6.81 -8.30
C PHE A 11 -1.15 7.50 -8.33
N LEU A 12 -1.08 8.74 -7.87
CA LEU A 12 0.16 9.52 -7.79
C LEU A 12 0.80 9.43 -6.40
N VAL A 13 -0.02 9.56 -5.34
CA VAL A 13 0.46 9.69 -3.96
C VAL A 13 1.10 8.39 -3.45
N LEU A 14 0.52 7.22 -3.72
CA LEU A 14 1.06 5.97 -3.22
C LEU A 14 2.48 5.67 -3.74
N PRO A 15 2.74 5.69 -5.07
CA PRO A 15 4.09 5.49 -5.56
C PRO A 15 5.05 6.59 -5.11
N LEU A 16 4.59 7.84 -5.00
CA LEU A 16 5.40 8.94 -4.49
C LEU A 16 5.84 8.71 -3.03
N LEU A 17 4.95 8.22 -2.15
CA LEU A 17 5.28 7.89 -0.76
C LEU A 17 6.36 6.82 -0.67
N SER A 18 6.24 5.74 -1.45
CA SER A 18 7.27 4.69 -1.50
C SER A 18 8.58 5.19 -2.09
N ALA A 19 8.53 6.09 -3.06
CA ALA A 19 9.68 6.74 -3.67
C ALA A 19 10.42 7.65 -2.69
N LEU A 20 9.69 8.52 -1.97
CA LEU A 20 10.26 9.38 -0.92
C LEU A 20 10.87 8.56 0.22
N ALA A 21 10.17 7.50 0.65
CA ALA A 21 10.69 6.57 1.65
C ALA A 21 12.02 5.93 1.20
N SER A 22 12.13 5.49 -0.05
CA SER A 22 13.36 4.90 -0.59
C SER A 22 14.49 5.92 -0.73
N ALA A 23 14.17 7.18 -1.03
CA ALA A 23 15.16 8.25 -1.10
C ALA A 23 15.80 8.53 0.27
N ILE A 24 15.03 8.44 1.35
CA ILE A 24 15.54 8.46 2.72
C ILE A 24 16.28 7.15 3.01
N GLY A 25 15.63 6.02 2.75
CA GLY A 25 16.18 4.67 2.95
C GLY A 25 16.64 4.45 4.39
N ASN A 26 17.83 3.89 4.54
CA ASN A 26 18.45 3.59 5.83
C ASN A 26 19.16 4.77 6.49
N THR A 27 19.15 5.99 5.91
CA THR A 27 19.92 7.12 6.47
C THR A 27 19.36 7.60 7.81
N TYR A 28 18.04 7.56 7.98
CA TYR A 28 17.36 8.02 9.19
C TYR A 28 16.30 7.03 9.66
N ARG A 29 16.12 6.97 10.97
CA ARG A 29 15.03 6.22 11.63
C ARG A 29 14.40 7.08 12.71
N ILE A 30 13.09 7.00 12.88
CA ILE A 30 12.43 7.59 14.05
C ILE A 30 12.66 6.71 15.27
N SER A 31 13.08 7.32 16.38
CA SER A 31 13.30 6.65 17.66
C SER A 31 12.12 6.91 18.60
N LEU A 32 11.29 5.90 18.81
CA LEU A 32 10.12 5.98 19.69
C LEU A 32 10.47 5.70 21.14
N LYS A 33 11.37 4.74 21.37
CA LYS A 33 11.97 4.35 22.65
C LYS A 33 13.41 3.87 22.42
N ARG A 34 14.21 3.77 23.47
CA ARG A 34 15.63 3.35 23.39
C ARG A 34 15.91 2.12 22.54
N LYS A 35 14.98 1.16 22.49
CA LYS A 35 15.10 -0.09 21.73
C LYS A 35 13.99 -0.26 20.66
N TRP A 36 13.28 0.79 20.37
CA TRP A 36 12.23 0.78 19.36
C TRP A 36 12.38 1.95 18.39
N SER A 37 12.76 1.63 17.18
CA SER A 37 12.88 2.58 16.08
C SER A 37 12.24 2.02 14.81
N GLU A 38 11.65 2.91 13.98
CA GLU A 38 11.07 2.54 12.70
C GLU A 38 11.85 3.16 11.54
N PRO A 39 12.07 2.40 10.44
CA PRO A 39 12.75 2.90 9.23
C PRO A 39 11.79 3.63 8.29
N ALA A 40 12.33 4.40 7.35
CA ALA A 40 11.58 4.95 6.22
C ALA A 40 11.37 3.89 5.12
N ILE A 41 10.55 2.89 5.37
CA ILE A 41 10.22 1.82 4.41
C ILE A 41 8.72 1.74 4.25
N ILE A 42 8.22 1.96 3.03
CA ILE A 42 6.79 1.98 2.69
C ILE A 42 6.51 0.99 1.58
N TRP A 43 5.49 0.17 1.77
CA TRP A 43 4.97 -0.77 0.78
C TRP A 43 3.56 -0.38 0.38
N THR A 44 3.34 -0.06 -0.88
CA THR A 44 2.04 0.37 -1.40
C THR A 44 1.57 -0.47 -2.59
N ALA A 45 0.26 -0.64 -2.69
CA ALA A 45 -0.38 -1.29 -3.83
C ALA A 45 -1.63 -0.52 -4.25
N ILE A 46 -1.71 -0.13 -5.52
CA ILE A 46 -2.89 0.47 -6.11
C ILE A 46 -3.75 -0.65 -6.68
N VAL A 47 -4.95 -0.81 -6.12
CA VAL A 47 -5.94 -1.78 -6.62
C VAL A 47 -6.78 -1.08 -7.69
N ALA A 48 -6.63 -1.49 -8.94
CA ALA A 48 -7.33 -0.83 -10.02
C ALA A 48 -7.55 -1.77 -11.22
N ALA A 49 -8.74 -1.70 -11.80
CA ALA A 49 -9.09 -2.50 -12.97
C ALA A 49 -8.21 -2.15 -14.19
N SER A 50 -8.12 -3.07 -15.14
CA SER A 50 -7.45 -2.79 -16.43
C SER A 50 -8.15 -1.63 -17.15
N GLY A 51 -7.38 -0.77 -17.83
CA GLY A 51 -7.92 0.35 -18.58
C GLY A 51 -8.22 1.62 -17.76
N THR A 52 -7.85 1.69 -16.47
CA THR A 52 -8.07 2.87 -15.60
C THR A 52 -6.97 3.93 -15.72
N LYS A 53 -6.12 3.89 -16.76
CA LYS A 53 -4.99 4.83 -16.97
C LYS A 53 -4.07 4.99 -15.76
N LYS A 54 -3.75 3.89 -15.09
CA LYS A 54 -2.91 3.88 -13.88
C LYS A 54 -1.43 4.18 -14.16
N SER A 55 -0.90 3.82 -15.34
CA SER A 55 0.53 3.95 -15.65
C SER A 55 1.02 5.40 -15.71
N PRO A 56 0.37 6.37 -16.41
CA PRO A 56 0.88 7.74 -16.49
C PRO A 56 1.11 8.43 -15.12
N PRO A 57 0.19 8.37 -14.14
CA PRO A 57 0.44 8.97 -12.82
C PRO A 57 1.55 8.24 -12.04
N ILE A 58 1.67 6.92 -12.17
CA ILE A 58 2.76 6.16 -11.54
C ILE A 58 4.11 6.57 -12.13
N GLU A 59 4.20 6.69 -13.45
CA GLU A 59 5.41 7.16 -14.14
C GLU A 59 5.82 8.55 -13.70
N LEU A 60 4.88 9.48 -13.63
CA LEU A 60 5.14 10.84 -13.14
C LEU A 60 5.66 10.84 -11.70
N ALA A 61 5.08 10.02 -10.81
CA ALA A 61 5.52 9.92 -9.42
C ALA A 61 6.95 9.38 -9.28
N LEU A 62 7.38 8.50 -10.20
CA LEU A 62 8.67 7.82 -10.18
C LEU A 62 9.74 8.52 -11.04
N GLU A 63 9.37 9.52 -11.82
CA GLU A 63 10.26 10.21 -12.74
C GLU A 63 11.54 10.73 -12.07
N PRO A 64 11.51 11.36 -10.85
CA PRO A 64 12.73 11.84 -10.19
C PRO A 64 13.74 10.73 -9.91
N ILE A 65 13.27 9.53 -9.53
CA ILE A 65 14.13 8.38 -9.27
C ILE A 65 14.68 7.81 -10.58
N ARG A 66 13.85 7.72 -11.64
CA ARG A 66 14.29 7.22 -12.95
C ARG A 66 15.36 8.12 -13.57
N LYS A 67 15.17 9.44 -13.57
CA LYS A 67 16.19 10.41 -14.03
C LYS A 67 17.51 10.23 -13.28
N ARG A 68 17.45 10.10 -11.96
CA ARG A 68 18.65 9.85 -11.15
C ARG A 68 19.31 8.52 -11.47
N GLN A 69 18.54 7.46 -11.73
CA GLN A 69 19.08 6.16 -12.16
C GLN A 69 19.79 6.27 -13.51
N ASP A 70 19.21 6.96 -14.48
CA ASP A 70 19.81 7.16 -15.82
C ASP A 70 21.16 7.89 -15.73
N GLU A 71 21.25 8.89 -14.86
CA GLU A 71 22.51 9.60 -14.59
C GLU A 71 23.55 8.70 -13.93
N ALA A 72 23.13 7.86 -12.95
CA ALA A 72 24.02 6.91 -12.32
C ALA A 72 24.54 5.86 -13.30
N MET A 73 23.70 5.39 -14.22
CA MET A 73 24.11 4.45 -15.27
C MET A 73 25.12 5.08 -16.23
N ARG A 74 24.93 6.34 -16.62
CA ARG A 74 25.90 7.06 -17.45
C ARG A 74 27.27 7.17 -16.74
N ARG A 75 27.26 7.60 -15.46
CA ARG A 75 28.51 7.64 -14.67
C ARG A 75 29.18 6.27 -14.55
N HIS A 76 28.39 5.21 -14.40
CA HIS A 76 28.92 3.86 -14.33
C HIS A 76 29.58 3.41 -15.63
N VAL A 77 28.98 3.71 -16.79
CA VAL A 77 29.60 3.43 -18.12
C VAL A 77 30.95 4.15 -18.26
N GLU A 78 31.03 5.41 -17.87
CA GLU A 78 32.27 6.19 -17.87
C GLU A 78 33.32 5.56 -16.94
N ALA A 79 32.92 5.18 -15.71
CA ALA A 79 33.80 4.54 -14.74
C ALA A 79 34.31 3.16 -15.24
N MET A 80 33.45 2.39 -15.92
CA MET A 80 33.85 1.11 -16.52
C MET A 80 34.85 1.29 -17.66
N THR A 81 34.74 2.35 -18.46
CA THR A 81 35.73 2.69 -19.50
C THR A 81 37.09 3.01 -18.87
N GLN A 82 37.11 3.86 -17.83
CA GLN A 82 38.34 4.19 -17.08
C GLN A 82 38.93 2.94 -16.40
N TYR A 83 38.08 2.06 -15.86
CA TYR A 83 38.51 0.80 -15.28
C TYR A 83 39.19 -0.09 -16.31
N ALA A 84 38.66 -0.22 -17.53
CA ALA A 84 39.26 -1.01 -18.59
C ALA A 84 40.69 -0.51 -18.94
N ASP A 85 40.90 0.79 -19.05
CA ASP A 85 42.22 1.40 -19.28
C ASP A 85 43.18 1.11 -18.11
N THR A 86 42.68 1.25 -16.87
CA THR A 86 43.48 1.01 -15.66
C THR A 86 43.84 -0.47 -15.52
N MET A 87 42.94 -1.39 -15.86
CA MET A 87 43.22 -2.82 -15.90
C MET A 87 44.27 -3.18 -16.95
N ALA A 88 44.18 -2.62 -18.15
CA ALA A 88 45.17 -2.84 -19.19
C ALA A 88 46.56 -2.36 -18.77
N LYS A 89 46.66 -1.26 -18.02
CA LYS A 89 47.89 -0.75 -17.39
C LYS A 89 48.39 -1.73 -16.31
N TYR A 90 47.49 -2.13 -15.37
CA TYR A 90 47.80 -3.08 -14.31
C TYR A 90 48.37 -4.42 -14.87
N GLU A 91 47.81 -4.95 -15.93
CA GLU A 91 48.26 -6.18 -16.56
C GLU A 91 49.66 -6.05 -17.14
N ARG A 92 49.94 -4.91 -17.81
CA ARG A 92 51.33 -4.61 -18.33
C ARG A 92 52.32 -4.47 -17.17
N ASP A 93 51.97 -3.67 -16.15
CA ASP A 93 52.86 -3.42 -15.02
C ASP A 93 53.11 -4.72 -14.23
N THR A 94 52.07 -5.57 -14.06
CA THR A 94 52.23 -6.88 -13.44
C THR A 94 53.14 -7.84 -14.24
N GLY A 95 53.03 -7.82 -15.58
CA GLY A 95 53.89 -8.56 -16.45
C GLY A 95 55.37 -8.14 -16.34
N GLN A 96 55.64 -6.81 -16.30
CA GLN A 96 56.95 -6.22 -16.08
C GLN A 96 57.50 -6.54 -14.68
N TRP A 97 56.68 -6.44 -13.64
CA TRP A 97 57.06 -6.76 -12.25
C TRP A 97 57.46 -8.23 -12.09
N ARG A 98 56.72 -9.16 -12.68
CA ARG A 98 57.05 -10.62 -12.66
C ARG A 98 58.37 -10.93 -13.34
N ASN A 99 58.76 -10.16 -14.34
CA ASN A 99 60.02 -10.37 -15.11
C ASN A 99 61.18 -9.55 -14.53
N SER A 100 60.93 -8.69 -13.51
CA SER A 100 61.96 -7.87 -12.88
C SER A 100 62.56 -8.58 -11.66
N SER A 101 63.86 -8.42 -11.44
CA SER A 101 64.55 -8.92 -10.23
C SER A 101 64.43 -7.93 -9.04
N THR A 102 63.53 -6.97 -9.12
CA THR A 102 63.36 -5.90 -8.10
C THR A 102 62.49 -6.41 -6.96
N ASN A 103 62.88 -6.09 -5.72
CA ASN A 103 62.12 -6.42 -4.51
C ASN A 103 61.05 -5.34 -4.21
N THR A 104 60.31 -4.90 -5.24
CA THR A 104 59.22 -3.93 -5.13
C THR A 104 57.90 -4.63 -4.91
N ALA A 105 56.96 -3.98 -4.19
CA ALA A 105 55.62 -4.51 -3.99
C ALA A 105 54.90 -4.72 -5.33
N PRO A 106 54.08 -5.75 -5.46
CA PRO A 106 53.34 -6.01 -6.71
C PRO A 106 52.34 -4.86 -6.96
N PRO A 107 52.06 -4.60 -8.24
CA PRO A 107 50.98 -3.62 -8.59
C PRO A 107 49.65 -4.01 -7.95
N THR A 108 48.91 -2.99 -7.46
CA THR A 108 47.58 -3.20 -6.86
C THR A 108 46.56 -3.35 -7.97
N LYS A 109 45.76 -4.43 -7.90
CA LYS A 109 44.68 -4.67 -8.85
C LYS A 109 43.58 -3.62 -8.67
N PRO A 110 43.13 -2.94 -9.74
CA PRO A 110 42.01 -2.00 -9.66
C PRO A 110 40.71 -2.70 -9.19
N GLU A 111 39.92 -1.98 -8.41
CA GLU A 111 38.57 -2.44 -8.02
C GLU A 111 37.58 -2.20 -9.14
N VAL A 112 36.67 -3.16 -9.33
CA VAL A 112 35.59 -3.06 -10.33
C VAL A 112 34.61 -1.99 -9.88
N PRO A 113 34.28 -0.98 -10.71
CA PRO A 113 33.27 0.00 -10.36
C PRO A 113 31.91 -0.65 -10.10
N ILE A 114 31.26 -0.23 -9.03
CA ILE A 114 29.91 -0.70 -8.65
C ILE A 114 28.90 0.31 -9.17
N ALA A 115 27.84 -0.18 -9.84
CA ALA A 115 26.73 0.64 -10.29
C ALA A 115 25.89 1.12 -9.10
N GLU A 116 25.74 2.43 -8.96
CA GLU A 116 24.79 3.02 -8.00
C GLU A 116 23.38 2.72 -8.47
N ARG A 117 22.54 2.12 -7.61
CA ARG A 117 21.17 1.70 -7.91
C ARG A 117 20.19 2.36 -6.97
N TYR A 118 19.12 2.90 -7.52
CA TYR A 118 18.04 3.55 -6.79
C TYR A 118 16.73 2.76 -6.84
N TRP A 119 16.50 2.03 -7.94
CA TRP A 119 15.30 1.23 -8.11
C TRP A 119 15.53 -0.06 -8.91
N THR A 120 14.56 -0.96 -8.84
CA THR A 120 14.43 -2.15 -9.67
C THR A 120 12.95 -2.41 -9.96
N ASP A 121 12.64 -2.98 -11.10
CA ASP A 121 11.29 -3.43 -11.48
C ASP A 121 11.09 -4.92 -11.18
N ASP A 122 12.12 -5.72 -11.41
CA ASP A 122 12.11 -7.16 -11.14
C ASP A 122 13.46 -7.63 -10.63
N ALA A 123 13.44 -8.33 -9.50
CA ALA A 123 14.65 -8.93 -8.95
C ALA A 123 14.28 -10.13 -8.06
N THR A 124 15.02 -11.21 -8.19
CA THR A 124 14.96 -12.33 -7.23
C THR A 124 15.53 -11.88 -5.88
N VAL A 125 15.23 -12.62 -4.81
CA VAL A 125 15.79 -12.31 -3.48
C VAL A 125 17.31 -12.35 -3.49
N GLU A 126 17.93 -13.28 -4.24
CA GLU A 126 19.39 -13.39 -4.38
C GLU A 126 19.98 -12.15 -5.07
N ALA A 127 19.31 -11.66 -6.11
CA ALA A 127 19.71 -10.41 -6.77
C ALA A 127 19.56 -9.20 -5.83
N LEU A 128 18.44 -9.11 -5.07
CA LEU A 128 18.23 -8.06 -4.07
C LEU A 128 19.30 -8.07 -2.99
N VAL A 129 19.75 -9.24 -2.51
CA VAL A 129 20.85 -9.35 -1.54
C VAL A 129 22.12 -8.71 -2.09
N THR A 130 22.46 -8.96 -3.35
CA THR A 130 23.64 -8.35 -3.99
C THR A 130 23.48 -6.85 -4.17
N LEU A 131 22.31 -6.41 -4.63
CA LEU A 131 22.01 -4.98 -4.79
C LEU A 131 22.07 -4.23 -3.48
N LEU A 132 21.52 -4.79 -2.39
CA LEU A 132 21.52 -4.15 -1.07
C LEU A 132 22.91 -4.13 -0.43
N GLN A 133 23.76 -5.11 -0.68
CA GLN A 133 25.17 -5.09 -0.27
C GLN A 133 25.91 -3.91 -0.91
N GLN A 134 25.64 -3.66 -2.18
CA GLN A 134 26.27 -2.59 -2.96
C GLN A 134 25.64 -1.23 -2.72
N ASN A 135 24.38 -1.17 -2.25
CA ASN A 135 23.60 0.05 -2.05
C ASN A 135 23.04 0.09 -0.62
N PRO A 136 23.83 0.46 0.39
CA PRO A 136 23.46 0.38 1.81
C PRO A 136 22.30 1.32 2.18
N ARG A 137 22.00 2.35 1.38
CA ARG A 137 20.80 3.18 1.54
C ARG A 137 19.52 2.34 1.41
N GLY A 138 19.51 1.30 0.59
CA GLY A 138 18.34 0.55 0.19
C GLY A 138 17.83 0.93 -1.20
N LEU A 139 16.70 0.35 -1.60
CA LEU A 139 16.17 0.43 -2.96
C LEU A 139 14.65 0.66 -2.96
N LEU A 140 14.14 1.19 -4.07
CA LEU A 140 12.74 1.10 -4.45
C LEU A 140 12.53 -0.10 -5.38
N MET A 141 11.60 -0.98 -5.08
CA MET A 141 11.03 -1.93 -6.04
C MET A 141 9.72 -1.36 -6.57
N ALA A 142 9.70 -0.99 -7.85
CA ALA A 142 8.53 -0.41 -8.51
C ALA A 142 8.09 -1.31 -9.67
N ARG A 143 6.92 -1.94 -9.53
CA ARG A 143 6.37 -2.88 -10.52
C ARG A 143 5.08 -2.33 -11.11
N ASP A 144 4.91 -2.41 -12.41
CA ASP A 144 3.64 -2.03 -13.05
C ASP A 144 2.51 -2.97 -12.61
N GLU A 145 2.81 -4.28 -12.47
CA GLU A 145 1.86 -5.29 -11.99
C GLU A 145 2.48 -6.13 -10.87
N LEU A 146 1.85 -6.09 -9.67
CA LEU A 146 2.32 -6.80 -8.48
C LEU A 146 1.91 -8.27 -8.42
N SER A 147 1.06 -8.77 -9.33
CA SER A 147 0.62 -10.17 -9.30
C SER A 147 1.80 -11.14 -9.33
N GLY A 148 2.80 -10.88 -10.19
CA GLY A 148 4.02 -11.68 -10.25
C GLY A 148 4.88 -11.62 -8.98
N TRP A 149 4.78 -10.53 -8.20
CA TRP A 149 5.47 -10.44 -6.91
C TRP A 149 4.80 -11.33 -5.85
N PHE A 150 3.49 -11.54 -5.92
CA PHE A 150 2.80 -12.47 -5.04
C PHE A 150 2.99 -13.94 -5.42
N ASP A 151 3.39 -14.24 -6.65
CA ASP A 151 3.54 -15.63 -7.14
C ASP A 151 4.81 -16.35 -6.64
N PHE A 152 5.62 -15.76 -5.76
CA PHE A 152 6.86 -16.42 -5.24
C PHE A 152 6.60 -17.83 -4.69
N GLY A 153 5.45 -18.05 -4.04
CA GLY A 153 5.11 -19.34 -3.45
C GLY A 153 4.90 -20.43 -4.47
N ARG A 154 4.38 -20.08 -5.65
CA ARG A 154 4.04 -21.03 -6.71
C ARG A 154 5.27 -21.52 -7.49
N TYR A 155 6.25 -20.62 -7.72
CA TYR A 155 7.44 -20.95 -8.52
C TYR A 155 8.62 -21.46 -7.70
N ALA A 156 8.59 -21.36 -6.38
CA ALA A 156 9.73 -21.67 -5.53
C ALA A 156 9.83 -23.15 -5.08
N ASN A 157 9.15 -24.10 -5.73
CA ASN A 157 9.20 -25.53 -5.38
C ASN A 157 9.17 -25.81 -3.86
N GLY A 158 8.20 -25.25 -3.16
CA GLY A 158 8.07 -25.38 -1.69
C GLY A 158 8.95 -24.42 -0.87
N LYS A 159 9.70 -23.51 -1.47
CA LYS A 159 10.54 -22.52 -0.77
C LYS A 159 9.90 -21.14 -0.62
N GLY A 160 8.61 -20.98 -0.96
CA GLY A 160 7.89 -19.70 -0.89
C GLY A 160 7.97 -19.03 0.47
N GLY A 161 7.85 -19.78 1.55
CA GLY A 161 7.98 -19.27 2.92
C GLY A 161 9.33 -18.61 3.22
N ALA A 162 10.44 -19.15 2.68
CA ALA A 162 11.75 -18.54 2.87
C ALA A 162 11.91 -17.20 2.13
N VAL A 163 11.31 -17.08 0.94
CA VAL A 163 11.29 -15.83 0.17
C VAL A 163 10.47 -14.77 0.90
N VAL A 164 9.28 -15.12 1.40
CA VAL A 164 8.44 -14.24 2.21
C VAL A 164 9.20 -13.74 3.44
N ALA A 165 9.86 -14.64 4.19
CA ALA A 165 10.64 -14.26 5.37
C ALA A 165 11.71 -13.20 5.04
N LYS A 166 12.39 -13.32 3.89
CA LYS A 166 13.38 -12.32 3.44
C LYS A 166 12.75 -10.96 3.12
N PHE A 167 11.58 -10.93 2.49
CA PHE A 167 10.85 -9.67 2.30
C PHE A 167 10.41 -9.05 3.64
N LEU A 168 10.00 -9.87 4.63
CA LEU A 168 9.66 -9.37 5.96
C LEU A 168 10.88 -8.78 6.70
N GLU A 169 12.09 -9.32 6.49
CA GLU A 169 13.34 -8.72 6.97
C GLU A 169 13.59 -7.35 6.29
N MET A 170 13.41 -7.27 4.96
CA MET A 170 13.55 -6.02 4.18
C MET A 170 12.52 -4.96 4.59
N PHE A 171 11.28 -5.35 4.90
CA PHE A 171 10.27 -4.43 5.43
C PHE A 171 10.67 -3.78 6.76
N GLY A 172 11.33 -4.55 7.62
CA GLY A 172 11.79 -4.07 8.93
C GLY A 172 13.10 -3.28 8.89
N GLY A 173 13.78 -3.23 7.74
CA GLY A 173 15.15 -2.71 7.67
C GLY A 173 16.09 -3.46 8.62
N ARG A 174 15.90 -4.79 8.72
CA ARG A 174 16.63 -5.66 9.64
C ARG A 174 17.92 -6.17 9.03
N ALA A 175 18.81 -6.69 9.86
CA ALA A 175 19.99 -7.38 9.38
C ALA A 175 19.60 -8.64 8.60
N MET A 176 20.30 -8.87 7.51
CA MET A 176 20.11 -10.03 6.63
C MET A 176 21.43 -10.75 6.39
N MET A 177 21.41 -12.07 6.49
CA MET A 177 22.53 -12.93 6.13
C MET A 177 22.12 -13.80 4.95
N ALA A 178 23.02 -13.94 3.97
CA ALA A 178 22.83 -14.85 2.85
C ALA A 178 24.11 -15.70 2.62
N ASP A 179 23.98 -17.01 2.77
CA ASP A 179 25.03 -17.97 2.49
C ASP A 179 24.94 -18.40 1.02
N ARG A 180 26.02 -18.24 0.27
CA ARG A 180 26.07 -18.62 -1.15
C ARG A 180 26.91 -19.90 -1.34
N ARG A 181 26.36 -20.88 -2.02
CA ARG A 181 27.12 -22.02 -2.51
C ARG A 181 28.04 -21.57 -3.66
N GLY A 182 29.37 -21.64 -3.45
CA GLY A 182 30.38 -21.36 -4.51
C GLY A 182 30.73 -19.87 -4.67
N GLY A 183 30.42 -18.99 -3.71
CA GLY A 183 30.77 -17.56 -3.72
C GLY A 183 31.92 -17.21 -2.76
N ASN A 184 32.31 -15.93 -2.72
CA ASN A 184 33.36 -15.37 -1.86
C ASN A 184 32.99 -15.26 -0.36
N GLY A 185 32.17 -16.18 0.17
CA GLY A 185 31.72 -16.18 1.57
C GLY A 185 30.30 -15.66 1.78
N PRO A 186 29.84 -15.59 3.05
CA PRO A 186 28.51 -15.09 3.39
C PRO A 186 28.40 -13.59 3.12
N ILE A 187 27.21 -13.16 2.68
CA ILE A 187 26.88 -11.75 2.53
C ILE A 187 26.11 -11.30 3.76
N TYR A 188 26.59 -10.27 4.44
CA TYR A 188 25.93 -9.64 5.56
C TYR A 188 25.49 -8.22 5.20
N ILE A 189 24.22 -7.92 5.39
CA ILE A 189 23.60 -6.62 5.18
C ILE A 189 23.06 -6.15 6.53
N PRO A 190 23.66 -5.13 7.16
CA PRO A 190 23.22 -4.67 8.49
C PRO A 190 21.78 -4.14 8.50
N HIS A 191 21.38 -3.49 7.44
CA HIS A 191 20.06 -2.86 7.27
C HIS A 191 19.54 -3.10 5.86
N ALA A 192 18.75 -4.15 5.69
CA ALA A 192 18.12 -4.44 4.39
C ALA A 192 16.84 -3.59 4.24
N ALA A 193 16.86 -2.57 3.39
CA ALA A 193 15.73 -1.69 3.17
C ALA A 193 15.24 -1.76 1.72
N VAL A 194 13.99 -2.19 1.54
CA VAL A 194 13.32 -2.16 0.24
C VAL A 194 11.92 -1.58 0.42
N SER A 195 11.69 -0.40 -0.17
CA SER A 195 10.33 0.12 -0.36
C SER A 195 9.72 -0.50 -1.61
N ILE A 196 8.40 -0.72 -1.61
CA ILE A 196 7.70 -1.39 -2.72
C ILE A 196 6.53 -0.52 -3.16
N THR A 197 6.32 -0.41 -4.46
CA THR A 197 5.11 0.17 -5.04
C THR A 197 4.74 -0.54 -6.33
N GLY A 198 3.46 -0.51 -6.65
CA GLY A 198 2.94 -1.01 -7.92
C GLY A 198 1.42 -1.05 -7.95
N SER A 199 0.90 -1.60 -9.04
CA SER A 199 -0.54 -1.77 -9.20
C SER A 199 -0.91 -3.25 -9.24
N ILE A 200 -2.17 -3.55 -8.94
CA ILE A 200 -2.73 -4.90 -9.04
C ILE A 200 -4.21 -4.79 -9.40
N THR A 201 -4.70 -5.70 -10.23
CA THR A 201 -6.14 -5.75 -10.50
C THR A 201 -6.90 -6.41 -9.32
N PRO A 202 -8.18 -6.04 -9.08
CA PRO A 202 -8.97 -6.66 -8.00
C PRO A 202 -9.00 -8.19 -8.05
N ASP A 203 -9.14 -8.77 -9.25
CA ASP A 203 -9.16 -10.23 -9.40
C ASP A 203 -7.79 -10.88 -9.18
N ALA A 204 -6.70 -10.22 -9.60
CA ALA A 204 -5.35 -10.69 -9.30
C ALA A 204 -5.06 -10.60 -7.81
N LEU A 205 -5.51 -9.54 -7.14
CA LEU A 205 -5.37 -9.38 -5.69
C LEU A 205 -6.11 -10.47 -4.93
N ARG A 206 -7.37 -10.77 -5.28
CA ARG A 206 -8.12 -11.88 -4.65
C ARG A 206 -7.39 -13.22 -4.79
N ARG A 207 -6.84 -13.52 -5.97
CA ARG A 207 -6.05 -14.74 -6.17
C ARG A 207 -4.73 -14.73 -5.40
N ALA A 208 -4.10 -13.56 -5.29
CA ALA A 208 -2.82 -13.38 -4.61
C ALA A 208 -2.97 -13.45 -3.09
N LEU A 209 -4.06 -12.90 -2.54
CA LEU A 209 -4.34 -12.90 -1.11
C LEU A 209 -5.06 -14.19 -0.66
N GLY A 210 -4.70 -15.35 -1.22
CA GLY A 210 -5.14 -16.66 -0.69
C GLY A 210 -4.74 -16.82 0.79
N GLU A 211 -5.34 -17.80 1.46
CA GLU A 211 -5.17 -18.03 2.91
C GLU A 211 -3.70 -18.05 3.37
N GLU A 212 -2.78 -18.56 2.55
CA GLU A 212 -1.34 -18.63 2.87
C GLU A 212 -0.70 -17.23 3.02
N TYR A 213 -1.05 -16.26 2.17
CA TYR A 213 -0.47 -14.91 2.22
C TYR A 213 -1.09 -14.04 3.30
N LEU A 214 -2.33 -14.28 3.64
CA LEU A 214 -2.98 -13.65 4.80
C LEU A 214 -2.33 -14.18 6.08
N ALA A 215 -2.13 -15.49 6.20
CA ALA A 215 -1.54 -16.12 7.38
C ALA A 215 -0.07 -15.71 7.64
N ASN A 216 0.75 -15.46 6.59
CA ASN A 216 2.16 -15.10 6.77
C ASN A 216 2.40 -13.59 7.05
N GLY A 217 1.33 -12.78 7.02
CA GLY A 217 1.35 -11.36 7.33
C GLY A 217 1.98 -10.46 6.25
N LEU A 218 2.26 -10.98 5.04
CA LEU A 218 2.79 -10.16 3.93
C LEU A 218 1.74 -9.15 3.47
N ALA A 219 0.50 -9.61 3.26
CA ALA A 219 -0.63 -8.79 2.86
C ALA A 219 -0.90 -7.64 3.86
N ALA A 220 -0.81 -7.91 5.15
CA ALA A 220 -0.99 -6.93 6.23
C ALA A 220 0.05 -5.79 6.23
N ARG A 221 1.14 -5.92 5.47
CA ARG A 221 2.20 -4.91 5.35
C ARG A 221 2.09 -4.05 4.11
N LEU A 222 1.19 -4.37 3.19
CA LEU A 222 0.90 -3.50 2.06
C LEU A 222 -0.17 -2.47 2.44
N LEU A 223 0.09 -1.24 2.08
CA LEU A 223 -0.86 -0.15 2.16
C LEU A 223 -1.59 -0.07 0.83
N TYR A 224 -2.89 -0.30 0.86
CA TYR A 224 -3.71 -0.37 -0.34
C TYR A 224 -4.46 0.95 -0.56
N ALA A 225 -4.73 1.25 -1.82
CA ALA A 225 -5.78 2.15 -2.24
C ALA A 225 -6.56 1.51 -3.39
N ASP A 226 -7.89 1.54 -3.30
CA ASP A 226 -8.81 1.11 -4.36
C ASP A 226 -9.69 2.30 -4.76
N PRO A 227 -9.15 3.23 -5.59
CA PRO A 227 -9.86 4.44 -5.95
C PRO A 227 -11.10 4.11 -6.79
N PRO A 228 -12.22 4.81 -6.55
CA PRO A 228 -13.43 4.61 -7.32
C PRO A 228 -13.19 4.93 -8.81
N ARG A 229 -13.86 4.19 -9.69
CA ARG A 229 -13.83 4.48 -11.12
C ARG A 229 -14.44 5.86 -11.39
N LYS A 230 -13.71 6.69 -12.09
CA LYS A 230 -14.16 8.01 -12.51
C LYS A 230 -14.21 8.09 -14.04
N VAL A 231 -15.15 8.90 -14.57
CA VAL A 231 -15.13 9.24 -15.99
C VAL A 231 -13.93 10.14 -16.22
N LEU A 232 -13.02 9.71 -17.10
CA LEU A 232 -11.81 10.46 -17.44
C LEU A 232 -12.17 11.43 -18.59
N LEU A 233 -12.52 12.66 -18.22
CA LEU A 233 -12.75 13.74 -19.18
C LEU A 233 -11.42 14.43 -19.52
N TRP A 234 -11.34 14.96 -20.72
CA TRP A 234 -10.23 15.82 -21.12
C TRP A 234 -10.21 17.08 -20.25
N THR A 235 -9.01 17.54 -19.91
CA THR A 235 -8.77 18.79 -19.15
C THR A 235 -7.60 19.52 -19.81
N GLU A 236 -7.68 20.85 -19.84
CA GLU A 236 -6.59 21.72 -20.27
C GLU A 236 -5.60 22.02 -19.11
N ALA A 237 -5.85 21.47 -17.92
CA ALA A 237 -4.91 21.60 -16.82
C ALA A 237 -3.63 20.82 -17.12
N ASP A 238 -2.48 21.42 -16.82
CA ASP A 238 -1.18 20.79 -16.96
C ASP A 238 -0.45 20.68 -15.61
N VAL A 239 0.62 19.91 -15.57
CA VAL A 239 1.48 19.84 -14.38
C VAL A 239 2.33 21.10 -14.35
N SER A 240 2.28 21.82 -13.21
CA SER A 240 3.02 23.07 -13.06
C SER A 240 4.52 22.79 -12.99
N PRO A 241 5.35 23.51 -13.79
CA PRO A 241 6.81 23.40 -13.73
C PRO A 241 7.39 23.69 -12.34
N GLU A 242 6.74 24.57 -11.57
CA GLU A 242 7.15 24.91 -10.20
C GLU A 242 6.93 23.72 -9.26
N ALA A 243 5.81 22.98 -9.44
CA ALA A 243 5.55 21.76 -8.66
C ALA A 243 6.55 20.64 -9.01
N GLU A 244 6.90 20.50 -10.29
CA GLU A 244 7.96 19.56 -10.72
C GLU A 244 9.31 19.93 -10.12
N ALA A 245 9.71 21.19 -10.22
CA ALA A 245 10.97 21.67 -9.64
C ALA A 245 11.01 21.50 -8.11
N ALA A 246 9.90 21.74 -7.42
CA ALA A 246 9.80 21.56 -5.98
C ALA A 246 9.98 20.08 -5.59
N ILE A 247 9.37 19.14 -6.31
CA ILE A 247 9.52 17.71 -6.00
C ILE A 247 10.94 17.22 -6.31
N VAL A 248 11.56 17.66 -7.40
CA VAL A 248 12.95 17.35 -7.72
C VAL A 248 13.88 17.85 -6.61
N LYS A 249 13.71 19.09 -6.14
CA LYS A 249 14.46 19.65 -5.00
C LYS A 249 14.33 18.77 -3.75
N VAL A 250 13.11 18.33 -3.42
CA VAL A 250 12.89 17.43 -2.27
C VAL A 250 13.68 16.14 -2.44
N PHE A 251 13.61 15.49 -3.60
CA PHE A 251 14.38 14.26 -3.86
C PHE A 251 15.89 14.48 -3.77
N ASP A 252 16.42 15.55 -4.35
CA ASP A 252 17.85 15.85 -4.31
C ASP A 252 18.34 16.04 -2.87
N ARG A 253 17.58 16.75 -2.05
CA ARG A 253 17.90 16.92 -0.63
C ARG A 253 17.79 15.61 0.16
N LEU A 254 16.76 14.80 -0.07
CA LEU A 254 16.65 13.49 0.58
C LEU A 254 17.80 12.56 0.18
N TYR A 255 18.21 12.57 -1.09
CA TYR A 255 19.38 11.80 -1.53
C TYR A 255 20.72 12.37 -1.06
N SER A 256 20.77 13.62 -0.63
CA SER A 256 21.97 14.20 0.00
C SER A 256 22.21 13.72 1.43
N LEU A 257 21.20 13.17 2.11
CA LEU A 257 21.33 12.55 3.43
C LEU A 257 22.37 11.41 3.38
N ARG A 258 23.12 11.22 4.45
CA ARG A 258 24.16 10.19 4.56
C ARG A 258 23.92 9.34 5.80
N LEU A 259 24.41 8.11 5.78
CA LEU A 259 24.52 7.29 6.97
C LEU A 259 25.54 7.92 7.93
N GLU A 260 25.37 7.71 9.22
CA GLU A 260 26.32 8.06 10.25
C GLU A 260 27.45 7.02 10.25
N ARG A 261 28.70 7.46 10.16
CA ARG A 261 29.83 6.57 10.29
C ARG A 261 30.21 6.47 11.75
N SER A 262 30.01 5.29 12.35
CA SER A 262 30.34 5.09 13.74
C SER A 262 31.85 4.90 13.97
N GLU A 263 32.31 4.98 15.23
CA GLU A 263 33.71 4.86 15.61
C GLU A 263 34.35 3.53 15.19
N ASP A 264 33.54 2.47 15.09
CA ASP A 264 33.97 1.14 14.62
C ASP A 264 34.03 1.06 13.08
N GLY A 265 33.80 2.17 12.36
CA GLY A 265 33.85 2.28 10.92
C GLY A 265 32.61 1.71 10.19
N GLN A 266 31.59 1.33 10.93
CA GLN A 266 30.34 0.85 10.34
C GLN A 266 29.37 2.00 10.05
N ASP A 267 28.65 1.91 8.95
CA ASP A 267 27.60 2.85 8.61
C ASP A 267 26.31 2.51 9.35
N ARG A 268 25.73 3.50 10.06
CA ARG A 268 24.50 3.35 10.85
C ARG A 268 23.46 4.42 10.51
N PRO A 269 22.16 4.15 10.69
CA PRO A 269 21.12 5.17 10.58
C PRO A 269 21.25 6.23 11.68
N HIS A 270 21.01 7.49 11.36
CA HIS A 270 20.73 8.52 12.36
C HIS A 270 19.38 8.22 13.06
N LEU A 271 19.35 8.41 14.37
CA LEU A 271 18.13 8.20 15.18
C LEU A 271 17.52 9.57 15.53
N LEU A 272 16.36 9.90 14.99
CA LEU A 272 15.60 11.09 15.34
C LEU A 272 14.60 10.78 16.45
N PRO A 273 14.77 11.32 17.66
CA PRO A 273 13.81 11.20 18.73
C PRO A 273 12.59 12.07 18.49
N LEU A 274 11.50 11.79 19.22
CA LEU A 274 10.34 12.66 19.26
C LEU A 274 10.64 13.91 20.12
N ALA A 275 10.26 15.07 19.64
CA ALA A 275 10.18 16.31 20.42
C ALA A 275 9.15 16.12 21.57
N PRO A 276 9.17 16.92 22.64
CA PRO A 276 8.22 16.78 23.74
C PRO A 276 6.75 16.80 23.29
N ASP A 277 6.37 17.71 22.40
CA ASP A 277 5.03 17.82 21.82
C ASP A 277 4.73 16.64 20.88
N GLY A 278 5.70 16.23 20.06
CA GLY A 278 5.61 15.02 19.22
C GLY A 278 5.39 13.77 20.03
N LYS A 279 6.04 13.67 21.21
CA LYS A 279 5.83 12.55 22.13
C LYS A 279 4.41 12.50 22.68
N VAL A 280 3.85 13.64 23.05
CA VAL A 280 2.44 13.72 23.51
C VAL A 280 1.49 13.28 22.40
N ALA A 281 1.68 13.78 21.17
CA ALA A 281 0.88 13.39 20.01
C ALA A 281 0.98 11.89 19.72
N TRP A 282 2.19 11.33 19.76
CA TRP A 282 2.44 9.90 19.54
C TRP A 282 1.75 9.02 20.59
N VAL A 283 1.91 9.33 21.88
CA VAL A 283 1.33 8.53 22.96
C VAL A 283 -0.19 8.52 22.89
N ARG A 284 -0.81 9.67 22.56
CA ARG A 284 -2.25 9.75 22.34
C ARG A 284 -2.69 8.81 21.22
N PHE A 285 -2.09 8.92 20.05
CA PHE A 285 -2.39 8.04 18.91
C PHE A 285 -2.19 6.55 19.27
N TYR A 286 -1.05 6.20 19.84
CA TYR A 286 -0.71 4.83 20.21
C TYR A 286 -1.79 4.19 21.11
N ASN A 287 -2.24 4.93 22.12
CA ASN A 287 -3.24 4.44 23.06
C ASN A 287 -4.65 4.34 22.42
N GLU A 288 -5.02 5.26 21.54
CA GLU A 288 -6.27 5.21 20.77
C GLU A 288 -6.25 4.01 19.83
N HIS A 289 -5.20 3.87 19.04
CA HIS A 289 -5.01 2.79 18.08
C HIS A 289 -5.03 1.39 18.72
N ALA A 290 -4.40 1.23 19.89
CA ALA A 290 -4.43 -0.02 20.63
C ALA A 290 -5.85 -0.40 21.10
N ARG A 291 -6.66 0.57 21.53
CA ARG A 291 -8.07 0.33 21.89
C ARG A 291 -8.93 -0.04 20.69
N GLU A 292 -8.67 0.57 19.52
CA GLU A 292 -9.35 0.23 18.27
C GLU A 292 -9.00 -1.19 17.85
N GLN A 293 -7.72 -1.56 17.89
CA GLN A 293 -7.23 -2.89 17.53
C GLN A 293 -7.90 -4.02 18.34
N MET A 294 -8.16 -3.80 19.63
CA MET A 294 -8.83 -4.77 20.49
C MET A 294 -10.27 -5.12 20.05
N LYS A 295 -10.88 -4.30 19.20
CA LYS A 295 -12.24 -4.51 18.68
C LYS A 295 -12.26 -5.27 17.36
N LEU A 296 -11.09 -5.51 16.76
CA LEU A 296 -10.94 -6.11 15.44
C LEU A 296 -10.52 -7.58 15.57
N SER A 297 -10.77 -8.36 14.54
CA SER A 297 -10.42 -9.77 14.45
C SER A 297 -9.91 -10.14 13.06
N GLY A 298 -9.32 -11.31 12.89
CA GLY A 298 -8.88 -11.84 11.60
C GLY A 298 -7.87 -10.94 10.87
N ASP A 299 -8.02 -10.85 9.57
CA ASP A 299 -7.09 -10.14 8.68
C ASP A 299 -7.09 -8.63 8.90
N GLU A 300 -8.25 -8.06 9.27
CA GLU A 300 -8.36 -6.64 9.61
C GLU A 300 -7.51 -6.32 10.84
N ALA A 301 -7.56 -7.13 11.89
CA ALA A 301 -6.72 -6.98 13.09
C ALA A 301 -5.22 -7.11 12.75
N ALA A 302 -4.88 -8.04 11.85
CA ALA A 302 -3.51 -8.22 11.39
C ALA A 302 -2.98 -6.99 10.64
N ALA A 303 -3.76 -6.41 9.73
CA ALA A 303 -3.43 -5.18 9.03
C ALA A 303 -3.33 -4.00 10.00
N TRP A 304 -4.31 -3.84 10.91
CA TRP A 304 -4.34 -2.78 11.91
C TRP A 304 -3.08 -2.77 12.76
N SER A 305 -2.59 -3.95 13.18
CA SER A 305 -1.35 -4.08 13.95
C SER A 305 -0.09 -3.54 13.25
N LYS A 306 -0.10 -3.38 11.93
CA LYS A 306 1.03 -2.83 11.16
C LYS A 306 0.92 -1.33 10.97
N LEU A 307 -0.28 -0.78 11.04
CA LEU A 307 -0.54 0.66 10.92
C LEU A 307 0.12 1.47 12.04
N GLU A 308 0.29 0.92 13.23
CA GLU A 308 1.06 1.54 14.31
C GLU A 308 2.48 1.92 13.85
N GLY A 309 3.22 0.95 13.29
CA GLY A 309 4.56 1.21 12.76
C GLY A 309 4.55 2.17 11.57
N TYR A 310 3.52 2.12 10.73
CA TYR A 310 3.37 3.03 9.61
C TYR A 310 3.17 4.48 10.04
N ALA A 311 2.45 4.74 11.12
CA ALA A 311 2.30 6.10 11.65
C ALA A 311 3.66 6.73 12.00
N ALA A 312 4.55 5.95 12.61
CA ALA A 312 5.92 6.38 12.89
C ALA A 312 6.73 6.61 11.61
N ARG A 313 6.62 5.71 10.63
CA ARG A 313 7.33 5.82 9.33
C ARG A 313 6.86 7.05 8.55
N PHE A 314 5.56 7.32 8.51
CA PHE A 314 5.02 8.52 7.89
C PHE A 314 5.44 9.79 8.61
N ALA A 315 5.44 9.81 9.95
CA ALA A 315 5.93 10.94 10.71
C ALA A 315 7.39 11.27 10.36
N LEU A 316 8.25 10.25 10.23
CA LEU A 316 9.64 10.41 9.79
C LEU A 316 9.73 10.97 8.36
N ILE A 317 8.97 10.40 7.41
CA ILE A 317 8.98 10.82 6.01
C ILE A 317 8.51 12.27 5.89
N VAL A 318 7.38 12.62 6.54
CA VAL A 318 6.86 14.00 6.56
C VAL A 318 7.88 14.96 7.14
N HIS A 319 8.48 14.64 8.28
CA HIS A 319 9.49 15.46 8.92
C HIS A 319 10.67 15.76 7.99
N LEU A 320 11.23 14.72 7.34
CA LEU A 320 12.34 14.88 6.41
C LEU A 320 11.94 15.56 5.09
N CYS A 321 10.70 15.38 4.62
CA CYS A 321 10.17 16.13 3.47
C CYS A 321 9.97 17.61 3.80
N ARG A 322 9.48 17.96 5.01
CA ARG A 322 9.39 19.35 5.47
C ARG A 322 10.76 20.01 5.52
N TRP A 323 11.75 19.31 6.06
CA TRP A 323 13.14 19.80 5.99
C TRP A 323 13.62 19.96 4.54
N ALA A 324 13.36 18.98 3.69
CA ALA A 324 13.80 19.01 2.30
C ALA A 324 13.12 20.09 1.46
N SER A 325 11.93 20.53 1.83
CA SER A 325 11.21 21.63 1.18
C SER A 325 11.44 23.01 1.80
N ASP A 326 12.31 23.12 2.82
CA ASP A 326 12.55 24.35 3.60
C ASP A 326 11.25 24.88 4.24
N ASP A 327 10.43 23.98 4.81
CA ASP A 327 9.20 24.36 5.51
C ASP A 327 9.54 25.28 6.71
N PRO A 328 9.10 26.55 6.69
CA PRO A 328 9.42 27.50 7.75
C PRO A 328 8.78 27.16 9.10
N THR A 329 7.83 26.24 9.13
CA THR A 329 7.18 25.76 10.37
C THR A 329 7.95 24.64 11.05
N LEU A 330 8.98 24.09 10.42
CA LEU A 330 9.87 23.10 11.02
C LEU A 330 10.96 23.81 11.85
N ALA A 331 10.77 23.85 13.16
CA ALA A 331 11.68 24.59 14.06
C ALA A 331 13.02 23.86 14.32
N ASP A 332 13.02 22.53 14.36
CA ASP A 332 14.20 21.70 14.67
C ASP A 332 14.24 20.47 13.76
N PHE A 333 15.34 20.27 13.08
CA PHE A 333 15.59 19.07 12.28
C PHE A 333 15.91 17.85 13.15
N GLY A 334 16.51 18.05 14.33
CA GLY A 334 17.02 16.96 15.16
C GLY A 334 15.94 16.18 15.93
N THR A 335 14.70 16.69 15.97
CA THR A 335 13.59 16.08 16.71
C THR A 335 12.28 16.13 15.92
N ILE A 336 11.48 15.06 15.98
CA ILE A 336 10.20 14.96 15.25
C ILE A 336 9.10 15.60 16.07
N ASP A 337 8.51 16.68 15.54
CA ASP A 337 7.49 17.52 16.15
C ASP A 337 6.05 16.94 16.08
N ALA A 338 5.13 17.57 16.79
CA ALA A 338 3.72 17.18 16.80
C ALA A 338 3.06 17.30 15.41
N ALA A 339 3.46 18.28 14.60
CA ALA A 339 2.90 18.46 13.25
C ALA A 339 3.24 17.28 12.33
N SER A 340 4.50 16.82 12.36
CA SER A 340 4.94 15.66 11.59
C SER A 340 4.25 14.36 12.08
N VAL A 341 4.09 14.20 13.41
CA VAL A 341 3.34 13.07 13.97
C VAL A 341 1.87 13.10 13.57
N ALA A 342 1.22 14.26 13.66
CA ALA A 342 -0.20 14.41 13.29
C ALA A 342 -0.44 14.09 11.82
N ALA A 343 0.43 14.55 10.91
CA ALA A 343 0.36 14.21 9.49
C ALA A 343 0.54 12.71 9.25
N GLY A 344 1.50 12.07 9.93
CA GLY A 344 1.71 10.62 9.85
C GLY A 344 0.48 9.83 10.34
N VAL A 345 -0.13 10.27 11.43
CA VAL A 345 -1.37 9.68 11.97
C VAL A 345 -2.54 9.84 11.00
N ALA A 346 -2.70 11.03 10.39
CA ALA A 346 -3.78 11.27 9.43
C ALA A 346 -3.69 10.33 8.22
N MET A 347 -2.48 10.18 7.64
CA MET A 347 -2.24 9.21 6.56
C MET A 347 -2.52 7.77 7.00
N THR A 348 -2.10 7.40 8.20
CA THR A 348 -2.32 6.07 8.74
C THR A 348 -3.81 5.75 8.91
N ARG A 349 -4.60 6.70 9.39
CA ARG A 349 -6.05 6.54 9.51
C ARG A 349 -6.71 6.35 8.14
N TRP A 350 -6.31 7.16 7.16
CA TRP A 350 -6.79 7.00 5.78
C TRP A 350 -6.50 5.60 5.23
N PHE A 351 -5.28 5.09 5.40
CA PHE A 351 -4.94 3.73 4.98
C PHE A 351 -5.68 2.65 5.80
N GLY A 352 -6.01 2.93 7.06
CA GLY A 352 -6.85 2.06 7.88
C GLY A 352 -8.26 1.92 7.30
N ASP A 353 -8.87 3.03 6.87
CA ASP A 353 -10.18 3.03 6.25
C ASP A 353 -10.17 2.34 4.88
N GLU A 354 -9.11 2.55 4.07
CA GLU A 354 -8.91 1.82 2.81
C GLU A 354 -8.73 0.31 3.04
N ALA A 355 -7.99 -0.08 4.06
CA ALA A 355 -7.82 -1.50 4.41
C ALA A 355 -9.16 -2.14 4.79
N ARG A 356 -9.97 -1.49 5.65
CA ARG A 356 -11.32 -1.96 6.00
C ARG A 356 -12.18 -2.16 4.76
N ARG A 357 -12.23 -1.17 3.88
CA ARG A 357 -13.00 -1.23 2.64
C ARG A 357 -12.53 -2.38 1.75
N LEU A 358 -11.22 -2.54 1.59
CA LEU A 358 -10.64 -3.62 0.78
C LEU A 358 -10.92 -5.00 1.37
N TYR A 359 -10.69 -5.22 2.66
CA TYR A 359 -10.93 -6.51 3.30
C TYR A 359 -12.42 -6.88 3.29
N SER A 360 -13.32 -5.92 3.48
CA SER A 360 -14.76 -6.15 3.32
C SER A 360 -15.11 -6.60 1.90
N MET A 361 -14.54 -5.98 0.88
CA MET A 361 -14.72 -6.36 -0.52
C MET A 361 -14.12 -7.76 -0.84
N LEU A 362 -13.01 -8.12 -0.21
CA LEU A 362 -12.37 -9.43 -0.39
C LEU A 362 -13.15 -10.56 0.32
N ALA A 363 -13.76 -10.27 1.47
CA ALA A 363 -14.61 -11.21 2.21
C ALA A 363 -15.99 -11.40 1.57
N GLU A 364 -16.38 -10.54 0.62
CA GLU A 364 -17.64 -10.62 -0.09
C GLU A 364 -17.76 -11.95 -0.86
N SER A 365 -18.88 -12.65 -0.69
CA SER A 365 -19.14 -13.86 -1.46
C SER A 365 -19.25 -13.59 -2.97
N GLY A 366 -19.09 -14.63 -3.79
CA GLY A 366 -19.25 -14.48 -5.24
C GLY A 366 -20.62 -13.93 -5.62
N ASP A 367 -21.67 -14.39 -4.94
CA ASP A 367 -23.06 -13.99 -5.18
C ASP A 367 -23.32 -12.54 -4.74
N ASP A 368 -22.76 -12.11 -3.61
CA ASP A 368 -22.89 -10.72 -3.13
C ASP A 368 -22.16 -9.74 -4.04
N ARG A 369 -20.98 -10.12 -4.51
CA ARG A 369 -20.21 -9.33 -5.49
C ARG A 369 -21.02 -9.17 -6.80
N ASP A 370 -21.52 -10.28 -7.32
CA ASP A 370 -22.31 -10.27 -8.56
C ASP A 370 -23.54 -9.38 -8.42
N THR A 371 -24.16 -9.40 -7.25
CA THR A 371 -25.28 -8.54 -6.89
C THR A 371 -24.87 -7.08 -6.84
N ARG A 372 -23.79 -6.76 -6.16
CA ARG A 372 -23.26 -5.38 -6.07
C ARG A 372 -22.90 -4.83 -7.44
N GLU A 373 -22.16 -5.60 -8.27
CA GLU A 373 -21.81 -5.20 -9.64
C GLU A 373 -23.03 -4.94 -10.50
N LEU A 374 -24.08 -5.74 -10.35
CA LEU A 374 -25.35 -5.55 -11.06
C LEU A 374 -26.07 -4.31 -10.58
N VAL A 375 -26.13 -4.05 -9.28
CA VAL A 375 -26.74 -2.84 -8.70
C VAL A 375 -25.99 -1.58 -9.17
N GLU A 376 -24.67 -1.59 -9.13
CA GLU A 376 -23.82 -0.48 -9.63
C GLU A 376 -24.06 -0.22 -11.13
N TRP A 377 -24.14 -1.28 -11.93
CA TRP A 377 -24.43 -1.15 -13.35
C TRP A 377 -25.81 -0.55 -13.59
N ILE A 378 -26.86 -1.00 -12.87
CA ILE A 378 -28.22 -0.45 -13.01
C ILE A 378 -28.25 1.02 -12.56
N ALA A 379 -27.56 1.38 -11.49
CA ALA A 379 -27.43 2.77 -11.05
C ALA A 379 -26.80 3.66 -12.14
N ALA A 380 -25.76 3.18 -12.81
CA ALA A 380 -25.11 3.88 -13.92
C ALA A 380 -26.03 4.05 -15.16
N GLN A 381 -27.06 3.21 -15.30
CA GLN A 381 -28.08 3.34 -16.35
C GLN A 381 -29.26 4.25 -15.95
N GLY A 382 -29.18 4.98 -14.83
CA GLY A 382 -30.24 5.87 -14.34
C GLY A 382 -31.22 5.19 -13.38
N CYS A 383 -30.77 4.15 -12.68
CA CYS A 383 -31.52 3.41 -11.65
C CYS A 383 -32.76 2.65 -12.16
N ALA A 384 -32.99 2.56 -13.47
CA ALA A 384 -34.11 1.85 -14.05
C ALA A 384 -33.75 1.14 -15.36
N VAL A 385 -33.96 -0.17 -15.43
CA VAL A 385 -33.62 -0.99 -16.61
C VAL A 385 -34.70 -2.02 -16.93
N THR A 386 -34.78 -2.44 -18.18
CA THR A 386 -35.54 -3.63 -18.60
C THR A 386 -34.63 -4.85 -18.65
N ALA A 387 -35.21 -6.05 -18.65
CA ALA A 387 -34.44 -7.29 -18.85
C ALA A 387 -33.71 -7.31 -20.20
N ARG A 388 -34.25 -6.60 -21.22
CA ARG A 388 -33.60 -6.45 -22.55
C ARG A 388 -32.37 -5.55 -22.46
N ASP A 389 -32.43 -4.47 -21.68
CA ASP A 389 -31.29 -3.58 -21.48
C ASP A 389 -30.15 -4.31 -20.77
N LEU A 390 -30.48 -5.11 -19.75
CA LEU A 390 -29.50 -5.91 -19.04
C LEU A 390 -28.88 -7.00 -19.95
N ALA A 391 -29.68 -7.67 -20.78
CA ALA A 391 -29.19 -8.66 -21.73
C ALA A 391 -28.26 -8.08 -22.82
N ARG A 392 -28.37 -6.77 -23.12
CA ARG A 392 -27.48 -6.03 -24.05
C ARG A 392 -26.27 -5.40 -23.39
N GLY A 393 -26.25 -5.37 -22.08
CA GLY A 393 -25.19 -4.76 -21.26
C GLY A 393 -24.07 -5.72 -20.91
N PRO A 394 -23.94 -6.12 -19.63
CA PRO A 394 -22.82 -6.93 -19.17
C PRO A 394 -22.80 -8.32 -19.82
N ARG A 395 -21.60 -8.79 -20.19
CA ARG A 395 -21.42 -10.10 -20.87
C ARG A 395 -21.99 -11.31 -20.11
N LYS A 396 -22.23 -11.17 -18.81
CA LYS A 396 -22.78 -12.21 -17.93
C LYS A 396 -24.26 -12.54 -18.25
N PHE A 397 -25.04 -11.55 -18.70
CA PHE A 397 -26.47 -11.66 -18.97
C PHE A 397 -26.74 -11.64 -20.48
N ARG A 398 -26.43 -12.77 -21.17
CA ARG A 398 -26.48 -12.82 -22.64
C ARG A 398 -27.89 -13.07 -23.22
N ASP A 399 -28.86 -13.44 -22.38
CA ASP A 399 -30.22 -13.70 -22.77
C ASP A 399 -31.21 -13.06 -21.80
N THR A 400 -32.42 -12.81 -22.29
CA THR A 400 -33.48 -12.14 -21.52
C THR A 400 -33.97 -12.96 -20.31
N LEU A 401 -33.87 -14.28 -20.38
CA LEU A 401 -34.33 -15.16 -19.28
C LEU A 401 -33.36 -15.03 -18.09
N THR A 402 -32.06 -15.16 -18.32
CA THR A 402 -31.01 -14.96 -17.31
C THR A 402 -31.09 -13.56 -16.72
N ALA A 403 -31.31 -12.55 -17.56
CA ALA A 403 -31.46 -11.16 -17.12
C ALA A 403 -32.70 -10.98 -16.25
N THR A 404 -33.85 -11.54 -16.64
CA THR A 404 -35.09 -11.48 -15.83
C THR A 404 -34.90 -12.16 -14.48
N THR A 405 -34.30 -13.35 -14.46
CA THR A 405 -34.03 -14.08 -13.22
C THR A 405 -33.17 -13.25 -12.26
N ALA A 406 -32.11 -12.62 -12.75
CA ALA A 406 -31.25 -11.78 -11.93
C ALA A 406 -31.98 -10.54 -11.37
N LEU A 407 -32.83 -9.89 -12.17
CA LEU A 407 -33.65 -8.76 -11.69
C LEU A 407 -34.72 -9.21 -10.66
N CYS A 408 -35.32 -10.41 -10.83
CA CYS A 408 -36.21 -10.99 -9.85
C CYS A 408 -35.50 -11.32 -8.54
N ASP A 409 -34.25 -11.79 -8.60
CA ASP A 409 -33.44 -12.01 -7.40
C ASP A 409 -33.16 -10.69 -6.67
N LEU A 410 -32.84 -9.62 -7.36
CA LEU A 410 -32.70 -8.29 -6.76
C LEU A 410 -33.99 -7.81 -6.07
N VAL A 411 -35.18 -8.11 -6.66
CA VAL A 411 -36.46 -7.79 -6.01
C VAL A 411 -36.63 -8.59 -4.74
N SER A 412 -36.39 -9.92 -4.79
CA SER A 412 -36.50 -10.80 -3.63
C SER A 412 -35.59 -10.42 -2.48
N ARG A 413 -34.42 -9.85 -2.79
CA ARG A 413 -33.40 -9.34 -1.84
C ARG A 413 -33.64 -7.88 -1.41
N GLY A 414 -34.72 -7.23 -1.90
CA GLY A 414 -35.11 -5.89 -1.48
C GLY A 414 -34.31 -4.73 -2.09
N PHE A 415 -33.55 -4.95 -3.17
CA PHE A 415 -32.78 -3.90 -3.84
C PHE A 415 -33.64 -3.01 -4.73
N GLY A 416 -34.84 -3.44 -5.14
CA GLY A 416 -35.69 -2.72 -6.06
C GLY A 416 -37.07 -3.33 -6.21
N HIS A 417 -37.84 -2.81 -7.14
CA HIS A 417 -39.18 -3.29 -7.49
C HIS A 417 -39.41 -3.21 -9.00
N TRP A 418 -40.45 -3.92 -9.44
CA TRP A 418 -40.93 -3.84 -10.82
C TRP A 418 -41.90 -2.67 -10.97
N GLU A 419 -41.72 -1.84 -12.00
CA GLU A 419 -42.66 -0.85 -12.49
C GLU A 419 -43.24 -1.34 -13.80
N PHE A 420 -44.55 -1.21 -13.93
CA PHE A 420 -45.26 -1.62 -15.13
C PHE A 420 -45.64 -0.37 -15.94
N ASP A 421 -44.95 -0.14 -17.05
CA ASP A 421 -45.31 0.93 -17.97
C ASP A 421 -46.52 0.52 -18.81
N SER A 422 -47.61 1.27 -18.64
CA SER A 422 -48.78 1.12 -19.52
C SER A 422 -48.46 1.47 -20.94
N PRO A 423 -49.08 0.83 -21.94
CA PRO A 423 -48.86 1.20 -23.34
C PRO A 423 -49.15 2.67 -23.59
N GLY A 424 -48.26 3.41 -24.29
CA GLY A 424 -48.51 4.78 -24.70
C GLY A 424 -49.70 4.93 -25.63
N ALA A 425 -50.16 6.18 -25.84
CA ALA A 425 -51.38 6.48 -26.66
C ALA A 425 -51.30 5.98 -28.12
N GLU A 426 -50.11 5.64 -28.63
CA GLU A 426 -49.89 5.09 -29.97
C GLU A 426 -49.89 3.55 -30.01
N GLY A 427 -50.18 2.88 -28.89
CA GLY A 427 -50.11 1.44 -28.76
C GLY A 427 -48.67 0.93 -28.59
N GLY A 428 -48.50 -0.21 -27.97
CA GLY A 428 -47.24 -0.89 -27.70
C GLY A 428 -47.42 -2.01 -26.73
N ARG A 429 -46.48 -2.93 -26.65
CA ARG A 429 -46.49 -3.99 -25.62
C ARG A 429 -46.08 -3.39 -24.26
N PRO A 430 -46.82 -3.67 -23.19
CA PRO A 430 -46.40 -3.28 -21.85
C PRO A 430 -44.92 -3.72 -21.58
N THR A 431 -44.17 -2.86 -20.96
CA THR A 431 -42.76 -3.14 -20.66
C THR A 431 -42.56 -3.09 -19.17
N ASP A 432 -42.12 -4.20 -18.61
CA ASP A 432 -41.75 -4.28 -17.21
C ASP A 432 -40.34 -3.70 -17.04
N ARG A 433 -40.23 -2.71 -16.15
CA ARG A 433 -38.96 -2.04 -15.84
C ARG A 433 -38.61 -2.27 -14.37
N PHE A 434 -37.42 -2.77 -14.13
CA PHE A 434 -36.90 -2.83 -12.77
C PHE A 434 -36.35 -1.46 -12.36
N ARG A 435 -36.71 -1.00 -11.15
CA ARG A 435 -36.19 0.23 -10.56
C ARG A 435 -35.50 -0.06 -9.23
N LEU A 436 -34.26 0.45 -9.07
CA LEU A 436 -33.55 0.43 -7.79
C LEU A 436 -34.25 1.34 -6.78
N LEU A 437 -34.30 0.86 -5.54
CA LEU A 437 -34.64 1.71 -4.40
C LEU A 437 -33.48 2.67 -4.14
N SER A 438 -33.78 3.97 -4.02
CA SER A 438 -32.80 4.94 -3.57
C SER A 438 -32.31 4.56 -2.18
N PRO A 439 -31.00 4.61 -1.87
CA PRO A 439 -30.55 4.44 -0.49
C PRO A 439 -31.21 5.57 0.33
N THR A 440 -32.13 5.21 1.19
CA THR A 440 -32.70 6.12 2.20
C THR A 440 -31.51 6.61 3.04
N SER A 441 -31.21 7.91 2.95
CA SER A 441 -30.34 8.59 3.89
C SER A 441 -30.98 8.42 5.27
N THR A 442 -30.40 7.56 6.09
CA THR A 442 -30.67 7.52 7.53
C THR A 442 -30.01 8.74 8.16
N THR A 443 -30.62 9.91 7.97
CA THR A 443 -30.50 11.02 8.91
C THR A 443 -31.54 10.76 9.98
N GLY A 444 -31.06 10.40 11.18
CA GLY A 444 -31.88 10.39 12.35
C GLY A 444 -32.34 11.83 12.61
N ASP A 445 -33.65 12.02 12.66
CA ASP A 445 -34.26 13.11 13.38
C ASP A 445 -35.40 12.54 14.17
N GLY A 446 -35.35 12.86 15.46
CA GLY A 446 -36.24 12.36 16.46
C GLY A 446 -37.59 13.05 16.45
N ASP A 447 -38.48 12.40 17.14
CA ASP A 447 -39.61 12.94 17.85
C ASP A 447 -40.76 13.54 17.02
N GLU A 448 -41.77 12.70 16.77
CA GLU A 448 -43.16 13.15 16.84
C GLU A 448 -44.09 11.98 17.17
N THR A 449 -44.62 12.03 18.35
CA THR A 449 -45.73 11.20 18.86
C THR A 449 -47.04 11.58 18.14
N PRO A 450 -47.82 10.62 17.61
CA PRO A 450 -49.22 10.87 17.37
C PRO A 450 -50.09 10.32 18.51
N ALA A 451 -50.90 11.17 19.05
CA ALA A 451 -51.95 10.90 20.00
C ALA A 451 -53.10 10.12 19.35
N ASN A 452 -53.51 9.08 20.04
CA ASN A 452 -54.87 8.68 20.37
C ASN A 452 -55.98 8.57 19.29
N ALA A 453 -56.45 7.36 19.02
CA ALA A 453 -57.87 7.06 18.91
C ALA A 453 -58.18 5.55 18.96
N GLY A 454 -58.75 5.09 20.05
CA GLY A 454 -60.06 4.40 20.05
C GLY A 454 -60.11 2.86 19.88
N ASN A 455 -59.96 2.14 20.98
CA ASN A 455 -60.95 1.16 21.54
C ASN A 455 -61.55 0.05 20.65
N ARG A 456 -61.23 -1.22 20.98
CA ARG A 456 -62.20 -2.26 21.35
C ARG A 456 -61.55 -3.58 21.75
N LYS A 457 -61.74 -3.89 23.02
CA LYS A 457 -62.10 -5.13 23.75
C LYS A 457 -61.90 -6.49 23.08
N GLY A 458 -61.22 -7.39 23.82
CA GLY A 458 -61.31 -8.83 23.74
C GLY A 458 -60.42 -9.49 24.80
N SER A 459 -60.94 -9.66 25.99
CA SER A 459 -60.38 -10.36 27.13
C SER A 459 -60.30 -11.86 26.88
N VAL A 460 -59.26 -12.54 27.38
CA VAL A 460 -59.41 -13.75 28.24
C VAL A 460 -58.12 -13.91 29.03
N ALA A 461 -58.29 -14.00 30.33
CA ALA A 461 -57.31 -14.28 31.37
C ALA A 461 -57.13 -15.79 31.55
N VAL A 462 -56.09 -16.20 32.25
CA VAL A 462 -55.94 -17.15 33.38
C VAL A 462 -54.48 -17.52 33.46
N ALA A 463 -53.70 -17.05 34.41
CA ALA A 463 -53.51 -17.39 35.82
C ALA A 463 -52.42 -18.45 36.07
N THR A 464 -51.43 -18.01 36.88
CA THR A 464 -50.83 -18.66 38.07
C THR A 464 -50.02 -19.94 37.84
N ASP A 465 -48.88 -20.20 38.41
CA ASP A 465 -48.39 -19.97 39.78
C ASP A 465 -46.89 -20.28 39.91
N ALA A 466 -46.27 -19.55 40.86
CA ALA A 466 -45.41 -20.02 41.95
C ALA A 466 -43.96 -20.48 41.70
N ASN A 467 -43.08 -19.68 42.27
CA ASN A 467 -41.80 -19.99 42.90
C ASN A 467 -41.97 -20.95 44.10
N PRO A 468 -40.96 -21.73 44.57
CA PRO A 468 -39.99 -21.17 45.51
C PRO A 468 -38.56 -21.79 45.50
N GLN A 469 -37.60 -20.92 45.91
CA GLN A 469 -36.49 -21.09 46.86
C GLN A 469 -36.02 -22.50 47.29
N HIS A 470 -34.66 -22.67 47.27
CA HIS A 470 -33.76 -22.99 48.40
C HIS A 470 -32.33 -23.13 47.85
N ASP A 471 -31.40 -22.36 48.28
CA ASP A 471 -30.59 -22.33 49.53
C ASP A 471 -29.47 -23.41 49.57
N GLY A 472 -28.28 -22.96 49.82
CA GLY A 472 -27.31 -23.76 50.59
C GLY A 472 -26.03 -24.18 49.90
N GLY A 473 -24.92 -23.52 50.26
CA GLY A 473 -23.83 -24.19 50.92
C GLY A 473 -22.48 -24.25 50.21
N GLU A 474 -21.60 -23.39 50.64
CA GLU A 474 -20.22 -23.58 51.11
C GLU A 474 -19.32 -24.66 50.48
N GLY A 475 -18.05 -24.24 50.20
CA GLY A 475 -16.92 -24.99 50.69
C GLY A 475 -15.72 -25.10 49.76
N VAL A 476 -14.75 -24.22 49.98
CA VAL A 476 -13.32 -24.49 50.17
C VAL A 476 -12.62 -25.56 49.31
N GLN A 477 -11.74 -25.20 48.43
CA GLN A 477 -10.26 -25.24 48.47
C GLN A 477 -9.67 -24.58 47.25
#